data_bb9d56779fd6555ea353234c3307e4bf
#
_entry.id   bb9d56779fd6555ea353234c3307e4bf
#
_cell.length_a   1.000
_cell.length_b   1.000
_cell.length_c   1.000
_cell.angle_alpha   90.00
_cell.angle_beta   90.00
_cell.angle_gamma   90.00
#
_symmetry.space_group_name_H-M   'P 1'
#
loop_
_entity.id
_entity.type
_entity.pdbx_description
1 polymer ?
#
loop_
_entity_poly.entity_id
_entity_poly.type
_entity_poly.pdbx_seq_one_letter_code
_entity_poly.pdbx_strand_id
1 'polypeptide(L)'
;MSNPKRHHFVPESYLRGFVEDSTGFLNVYSKHSGMWRRQKPKQVMVRNKFYHQDWAPSGVDKNILEKKLGAEMEPKGLRALRKLVEAAETLDDEDTANILLYLQFQRIRVPRQADMAKSLAKTAITFEIMKTPEGREVLKNGKVVIKDSFRFEFMRAVHGSLTPYFSRMIWEIVEAVPGTSFITSDSPVSFYNVDFVPPTEPGAALYGTFVLFPINKRFLLVMRHPQYEAGEREASEALPSDVEIEDGVIEVRKDIVWSESEVHRQNWLMFQLSQDLIVGESKEILEDVIGKTLAGHT
;
A
#
# COMPACT_ATOMS: atom_id res chain seq x y z
N MET A 1 -12.36 17.18 23.59
CA MET A 1 -11.35 16.91 22.53
C MET A 1 -12.00 17.20 21.19
N SER A 2 -11.39 18.02 20.34
CA SER A 2 -11.94 18.34 19.01
C SER A 2 -11.92 17.08 18.15
N ASN A 3 -13.05 16.76 17.55
CA ASN A 3 -13.18 15.62 16.64
C ASN A 3 -12.39 15.94 15.35
N PRO A 4 -11.35 15.21 14.99
CA PRO A 4 -10.56 15.53 13.80
C PRO A 4 -11.45 15.43 12.56
N LYS A 5 -11.54 16.53 11.80
CA LYS A 5 -12.28 16.55 10.53
C LYS A 5 -11.50 15.93 9.38
N ARG A 6 -10.18 15.85 9.50
CA ARG A 6 -9.24 15.37 8.47
C ARG A 6 -8.59 14.08 8.96
N HIS A 7 -8.76 13.02 8.20
CA HIS A 7 -8.23 11.68 8.49
C HIS A 7 -7.13 11.33 7.50
N HIS A 8 -6.01 10.81 8.01
CA HIS A 8 -4.91 10.33 7.18
C HIS A 8 -5.20 8.90 6.68
N PHE A 9 -5.19 8.70 5.37
CA PHE A 9 -5.20 7.36 4.79
C PHE A 9 -3.79 6.79 4.59
N VAL A 10 -2.76 7.63 4.62
CA VAL A 10 -1.36 7.25 4.86
C VAL A 10 -0.88 8.03 6.08
N PRO A 11 -0.37 7.38 7.14
CA PRO A 11 -0.07 8.02 8.42
C PRO A 11 0.93 9.19 8.31
N GLU A 12 0.65 10.27 9.04
CA GLU A 12 1.61 11.37 9.16
C GLU A 12 2.97 10.88 9.70
N SER A 13 2.94 9.99 10.70
CA SER A 13 4.13 9.41 11.32
C SER A 13 5.01 8.62 10.34
N TYR A 14 4.39 7.90 9.41
CA TYR A 14 5.08 7.22 8.33
C TYR A 14 5.68 8.20 7.32
N LEU A 15 4.90 9.20 6.89
CA LEU A 15 5.35 10.22 5.92
C LEU A 15 6.54 11.03 6.41
N ARG A 16 6.76 11.15 7.72
CA ARG A 16 7.96 11.79 8.30
C ARG A 16 9.26 11.09 7.92
N GLY A 17 9.22 9.82 7.51
CA GLY A 17 10.38 9.08 7.01
C GLY A 17 10.87 9.53 5.63
N PHE A 18 10.14 10.42 4.93
CA PHE A 18 10.43 10.85 3.56
C PHE A 18 10.63 12.37 3.44
N VAL A 19 10.73 13.06 4.55
CA VAL A 19 10.96 14.52 4.54
C VAL A 19 12.40 14.88 4.17
N GLU A 20 12.56 16.06 3.62
CA GLU A 20 13.85 16.72 3.54
C GLU A 20 14.34 17.06 4.96
N ASP A 21 15.50 16.53 5.35
CA ASP A 21 16.02 16.63 6.73
C ASP A 21 16.19 18.07 7.19
N SER A 22 16.64 18.96 6.31
CA SER A 22 16.91 20.36 6.63
C SER A 22 15.64 21.17 6.93
N THR A 23 14.48 20.77 6.41
CA THR A 23 13.26 21.60 6.43
C THR A 23 12.05 20.89 7.02
N GLY A 24 12.05 19.58 7.05
CA GLY A 24 10.91 18.76 7.48
C GLY A 24 9.70 18.82 6.54
N PHE A 25 9.91 19.24 5.27
CA PHE A 25 8.89 19.24 4.25
C PHE A 25 9.01 18.00 3.34
N LEU A 26 7.91 17.67 2.71
CA LEU A 26 7.80 16.71 1.60
C LEU A 26 7.69 17.48 0.29
N ASN A 27 8.35 16.99 -0.74
CA ASN A 27 8.02 17.32 -2.12
C ASN A 27 6.93 16.36 -2.57
N VAL A 28 5.87 16.90 -3.16
CA VAL A 28 4.65 16.17 -3.52
C VAL A 28 4.33 16.45 -4.99
N TYR A 29 4.10 15.41 -5.76
CA TYR A 29 3.59 15.51 -7.12
C TYR A 29 2.26 14.78 -7.26
N SER A 30 1.30 15.41 -7.93
CA SER A 30 0.01 14.81 -8.28
C SER A 30 0.01 14.45 -9.76
N LYS A 31 -0.16 13.17 -10.07
CA LYS A 31 -0.26 12.64 -11.44
C LYS A 31 -1.47 13.20 -12.16
N HIS A 32 -2.59 13.31 -11.45
CA HIS A 32 -3.86 13.74 -12.03
C HIS A 32 -3.84 15.21 -12.45
N SER A 33 -3.26 16.08 -11.64
CA SER A 33 -3.25 17.53 -11.91
C SER A 33 -1.94 18.07 -12.50
N GLY A 34 -0.86 17.26 -12.50
CA GLY A 34 0.48 17.71 -12.85
C GLY A 34 1.10 18.70 -11.85
N MET A 35 0.48 18.87 -10.68
CA MET A 35 0.86 19.93 -9.75
C MET A 35 1.94 19.49 -8.78
N TRP A 36 2.92 20.38 -8.60
CA TRP A 36 3.95 20.30 -7.58
C TRP A 36 3.54 21.06 -6.33
N ARG A 37 3.82 20.49 -5.17
CA ARG A 37 3.61 21.12 -3.86
C ARG A 37 4.74 20.77 -2.92
N ARG A 38 5.05 21.69 -2.01
CA ARG A 38 5.94 21.45 -0.87
C ARG A 38 5.12 21.58 0.40
N GLN A 39 4.93 20.48 1.13
CA GLN A 39 3.97 20.40 2.23
C GLN A 39 4.54 19.65 3.43
N LYS A 40 4.04 19.97 4.63
CA LYS A 40 4.35 19.16 5.82
C LYS A 40 3.56 17.85 5.81
N PRO A 41 4.08 16.75 6.41
CA PRO A 41 3.41 15.45 6.46
C PRO A 41 1.93 15.51 6.87
N LYS A 42 1.59 16.36 7.86
CA LYS A 42 0.21 16.55 8.33
C LYS A 42 -0.78 17.08 7.28
N GLN A 43 -0.30 17.53 6.15
CA GLN A 43 -1.11 18.14 5.09
C GLN A 43 -1.32 17.19 3.89
N VAL A 44 -0.55 16.11 3.83
CA VAL A 44 -0.48 15.18 2.69
C VAL A 44 -1.30 13.94 2.99
N MET A 45 -1.91 13.36 1.96
CA MET A 45 -2.67 12.09 2.02
C MET A 45 -3.75 12.07 3.11
N VAL A 46 -4.51 13.18 3.16
CA VAL A 46 -5.63 13.38 4.08
C VAL A 46 -6.94 13.58 3.31
N ARG A 47 -8.03 13.04 3.85
CA ARG A 47 -9.39 13.29 3.37
C ARG A 47 -10.31 13.67 4.52
N ASN A 48 -11.25 14.57 4.25
CA ASN A 48 -12.24 14.95 5.25
C ASN A 48 -13.15 13.76 5.57
N LYS A 49 -13.33 13.49 6.87
CA LYS A 49 -14.21 12.45 7.40
C LYS A 49 -14.00 11.05 6.79
N PHE A 50 -12.78 10.72 6.33
CA PHE A 50 -12.51 9.48 5.60
C PHE A 50 -12.89 8.22 6.38
N TYR A 51 -12.71 8.19 7.72
CA TYR A 51 -13.11 7.06 8.58
C TYR A 51 -14.37 7.36 9.42
N HIS A 52 -15.08 8.45 9.10
CA HIS A 52 -16.30 8.78 9.81
C HIS A 52 -17.43 7.82 9.45
N GLN A 53 -18.12 7.28 10.47
CA GLN A 53 -19.18 6.30 10.34
C GLN A 53 -20.51 6.92 10.74
N ASP A 54 -21.21 7.56 9.81
CA ASP A 54 -22.51 8.23 10.08
C ASP A 54 -23.59 7.24 10.57
N TRP A 55 -23.45 5.97 10.21
CA TRP A 55 -24.33 4.86 10.56
C TRP A 55 -24.00 4.18 11.90
N ALA A 56 -22.97 4.63 12.61
CA ALA A 56 -22.63 4.05 13.89
C ALA A 56 -23.80 4.14 14.88
N PRO A 57 -24.09 3.08 15.66
CA PRO A 57 -25.15 3.09 16.65
C PRO A 57 -25.02 4.25 17.65
N SER A 58 -26.15 4.65 18.25
CA SER A 58 -26.13 5.66 19.32
C SER A 58 -25.18 5.24 20.45
N GLY A 59 -24.34 6.16 20.89
CA GLY A 59 -23.33 5.91 21.93
C GLY A 59 -21.98 5.39 21.40
N VAL A 60 -21.89 5.01 20.13
CA VAL A 60 -20.60 4.63 19.51
C VAL A 60 -19.93 5.84 18.87
N ASP A 61 -18.65 6.04 19.15
CA ASP A 61 -17.89 7.13 18.52
C ASP A 61 -17.77 6.90 17.01
N LYS A 62 -18.32 7.81 16.23
CA LYS A 62 -18.30 7.75 14.76
C LYS A 62 -16.89 7.79 14.15
N ASN A 63 -15.87 8.19 14.90
CA ASN A 63 -14.47 8.21 14.48
C ASN A 63 -13.61 7.16 15.22
N ILE A 64 -14.23 6.13 15.77
CA ILE A 64 -13.54 5.08 16.55
C ILE A 64 -12.43 4.42 15.74
N LEU A 65 -12.63 4.21 14.45
CA LEU A 65 -11.64 3.59 13.57
C LEU A 65 -10.38 4.46 13.47
N GLU A 66 -10.50 5.74 13.19
CA GLU A 66 -9.36 6.68 13.14
C GLU A 66 -8.59 6.72 14.46
N LYS A 67 -9.33 6.77 15.58
CA LYS A 67 -8.71 6.79 16.90
C LYS A 67 -7.94 5.52 17.21
N LYS A 68 -8.49 4.36 16.90
CA LYS A 68 -7.80 3.07 17.11
C LYS A 68 -6.59 2.90 16.20
N LEU A 69 -6.72 3.27 14.93
CA LEU A 69 -5.59 3.23 13.99
C LEU A 69 -4.43 4.10 14.49
N GLY A 70 -4.70 5.36 14.81
CA GLY A 70 -3.67 6.32 15.22
C GLY A 70 -3.09 6.07 16.61
N ALA A 71 -3.89 5.57 17.56
CA ALA A 71 -3.45 5.40 18.96
C ALA A 71 -2.79 4.05 19.23
N GLU A 72 -3.20 3.00 18.54
CA GLU A 72 -2.79 1.64 18.87
C GLU A 72 -1.93 1.01 17.77
N MET A 73 -2.44 0.97 16.54
CA MET A 73 -1.83 0.21 15.46
C MET A 73 -0.62 0.91 14.83
N GLU A 74 -0.75 2.19 14.48
CA GLU A 74 0.33 2.92 13.81
C GLU A 74 1.60 3.04 14.66
N PRO A 75 1.54 3.40 15.97
CA PRO A 75 2.73 3.46 16.80
C PRO A 75 3.42 2.10 16.99
N LYS A 76 2.64 1.04 17.16
CA LYS A 76 3.19 -0.32 17.34
C LYS A 76 3.84 -0.82 16.05
N GLY A 77 3.15 -0.70 14.91
CA GLY A 77 3.67 -1.12 13.62
C GLY A 77 4.93 -0.36 13.21
N LEU A 78 4.94 0.96 13.36
CA LEU A 78 6.14 1.77 13.04
C LEU A 78 7.32 1.50 13.96
N ARG A 79 7.07 1.21 15.25
CA ARG A 79 8.13 0.79 16.18
C ARG A 79 8.71 -0.56 15.75
N ALA A 80 7.87 -1.54 15.43
CA ALA A 80 8.30 -2.84 14.99
C ALA A 80 9.04 -2.79 13.64
N LEU A 81 8.59 -1.95 12.69
CA LEU A 81 9.30 -1.71 11.43
C LEU A 81 10.67 -1.06 11.64
N ARG A 82 10.80 -0.16 12.61
CA ARG A 82 12.12 0.41 12.97
C ARG A 82 13.03 -0.67 13.55
N LYS A 83 12.52 -1.49 14.45
CA LYS A 83 13.26 -2.63 15.02
C LYS A 83 13.67 -3.62 13.93
N LEU A 84 12.82 -3.89 12.95
CA LEU A 84 13.14 -4.73 11.79
C LEU A 84 14.36 -4.21 11.01
N VAL A 85 14.48 -2.90 10.84
CA VAL A 85 15.63 -2.28 10.16
C VAL A 85 16.88 -2.30 11.03
N GLU A 86 16.77 -1.94 12.30
CA GLU A 86 17.90 -1.71 13.19
C GLU A 86 18.45 -3.01 13.81
N ALA A 87 17.56 -3.94 14.18
CA ALA A 87 17.89 -5.14 14.96
C ALA A 87 16.91 -6.29 14.68
N ALA A 88 16.82 -6.74 13.42
CA ALA A 88 15.87 -7.78 13.00
C ALA A 88 15.98 -9.09 13.80
N GLU A 89 17.18 -9.44 14.23
CA GLU A 89 17.47 -10.61 15.07
C GLU A 89 16.83 -10.56 16.46
N THR A 90 16.32 -9.40 16.87
CA THR A 90 15.64 -9.22 18.17
C THR A 90 14.12 -9.16 18.05
N LEU A 91 13.55 -9.31 16.84
CA LEU A 91 12.10 -9.34 16.65
C LEU A 91 11.49 -10.51 17.42
N ASP A 92 10.38 -10.24 18.07
CA ASP A 92 9.54 -11.24 18.69
C ASP A 92 8.22 -11.43 17.92
N ASP A 93 7.39 -12.36 18.37
CA ASP A 93 6.10 -12.65 17.75
C ASP A 93 5.15 -11.43 17.76
N GLU A 94 5.21 -10.60 18.83
CA GLU A 94 4.39 -9.38 18.92
C GLU A 94 4.86 -8.35 17.89
N ASP A 95 6.14 -8.15 17.73
CA ASP A 95 6.70 -7.25 16.72
C ASP A 95 6.32 -7.71 15.31
N THR A 96 6.48 -8.99 15.03
CA THR A 96 6.11 -9.61 13.75
C THR A 96 4.63 -9.44 13.46
N ALA A 97 3.76 -9.75 14.41
CA ALA A 97 2.32 -9.55 14.28
C ALA A 97 1.96 -8.07 14.05
N ASN A 98 2.63 -7.14 14.72
CA ASN A 98 2.42 -5.70 14.54
C ASN A 98 2.85 -5.22 13.14
N ILE A 99 3.94 -5.76 12.57
CA ILE A 99 4.36 -5.46 11.19
C ILE A 99 3.32 -5.98 10.19
N LEU A 100 2.93 -7.26 10.30
CA LEU A 100 1.93 -7.87 9.42
C LEU A 100 0.61 -7.12 9.44
N LEU A 101 0.13 -6.78 10.63
CA LEU A 101 -1.10 -6.02 10.82
C LEU A 101 -0.99 -4.62 10.22
N TYR A 102 0.13 -3.93 10.44
CA TYR A 102 0.38 -2.59 9.90
C TYR A 102 0.39 -2.59 8.37
N LEU A 103 1.14 -3.49 7.75
CA LEU A 103 1.23 -3.60 6.28
C LEU A 103 -0.13 -3.90 5.66
N GLN A 104 -0.87 -4.86 6.23
CA GLN A 104 -2.20 -5.20 5.75
C GLN A 104 -3.15 -4.01 5.84
N PHE A 105 -3.23 -3.33 6.98
CA PHE A 105 -4.10 -2.16 7.10
C PHE A 105 -3.65 -1.02 6.19
N GLN A 106 -2.34 -0.79 6.08
CA GLN A 106 -1.82 0.23 5.17
C GLN A 106 -2.17 -0.07 3.72
N ARG A 107 -2.26 -1.35 3.35
CA ARG A 107 -2.71 -1.79 2.02
C ARG A 107 -4.19 -1.54 1.80
N ILE A 108 -5.07 -1.94 2.72
CA ILE A 108 -6.51 -1.97 2.49
C ILE A 108 -7.22 -0.63 2.75
N ARG A 109 -6.62 0.29 3.51
CA ARG A 109 -7.26 1.54 3.91
C ARG A 109 -7.14 2.70 2.93
N VAL A 110 -6.32 2.55 1.88
CA VAL A 110 -6.09 3.62 0.90
C VAL A 110 -7.27 3.78 -0.07
N PRO A 111 -7.49 4.98 -0.62
CA PRO A 111 -8.59 5.25 -1.55
C PRO A 111 -8.63 4.31 -2.75
N ARG A 112 -7.47 3.99 -3.33
CA ARG A 112 -7.35 3.07 -4.46
C ARG A 112 -8.04 1.72 -4.20
N GLN A 113 -7.82 1.13 -3.02
CA GLN A 113 -8.43 -0.16 -2.68
C GLN A 113 -9.95 -0.04 -2.49
N ALA A 114 -10.41 1.06 -1.88
CA ALA A 114 -11.83 1.34 -1.75
C ALA A 114 -12.52 1.51 -3.12
N ASP A 115 -11.87 2.20 -4.05
CA ASP A 115 -12.40 2.43 -5.40
C ASP A 115 -12.40 1.15 -6.25
N MET A 116 -11.35 0.35 -6.14
CA MET A 116 -11.27 -0.98 -6.75
C MET A 116 -12.39 -1.90 -6.23
N ALA A 117 -12.56 -1.99 -4.92
CA ALA A 117 -13.61 -2.82 -4.31
C ALA A 117 -15.02 -2.38 -4.75
N LYS A 118 -15.29 -1.06 -4.78
CA LYS A 118 -16.56 -0.53 -5.29
C LYS A 118 -16.79 -0.86 -6.77
N SER A 119 -15.75 -0.80 -7.58
CA SER A 119 -15.82 -1.15 -9.00
C SER A 119 -16.15 -2.63 -9.21
N LEU A 120 -15.45 -3.52 -8.50
CA LEU A 120 -15.70 -4.96 -8.54
C LEU A 120 -17.12 -5.31 -8.08
N ALA A 121 -17.58 -4.74 -6.96
CA ALA A 121 -18.94 -4.95 -6.46
C ALA A 121 -19.99 -4.44 -7.45
N LYS A 122 -19.76 -3.25 -8.05
CA LYS A 122 -20.64 -2.71 -9.10
C LYS A 122 -20.74 -3.63 -10.28
N THR A 123 -19.60 -4.15 -10.77
CA THR A 123 -19.56 -5.08 -11.92
C THR A 123 -20.31 -6.37 -11.60
N ALA A 124 -20.04 -6.98 -10.44
CA ALA A 124 -20.70 -8.21 -10.02
C ALA A 124 -22.23 -8.05 -9.90
N ILE A 125 -22.67 -6.99 -9.22
CA ILE A 125 -24.11 -6.69 -9.05
C ILE A 125 -24.76 -6.40 -10.40
N THR A 126 -24.10 -5.62 -11.26
CA THR A 126 -24.62 -5.34 -12.60
C THR A 126 -24.77 -6.62 -13.41
N PHE A 127 -23.79 -7.52 -13.35
CA PHE A 127 -23.83 -8.81 -14.02
C PHE A 127 -25.01 -9.67 -13.52
N GLU A 128 -25.23 -9.75 -12.21
CA GLU A 128 -26.36 -10.50 -11.63
C GLU A 128 -27.70 -9.91 -12.08
N ILE A 129 -27.85 -8.58 -12.06
CA ILE A 129 -29.08 -7.91 -12.52
C ILE A 129 -29.34 -8.21 -14.01
N MET A 130 -28.31 -8.25 -14.84
CA MET A 130 -28.43 -8.52 -16.28
C MET A 130 -28.90 -9.94 -16.63
N LYS A 131 -28.85 -10.89 -15.71
CA LYS A 131 -29.30 -12.27 -15.95
C LYS A 131 -30.82 -12.39 -16.21
N THR A 132 -31.62 -11.43 -15.71
CA THR A 132 -33.06 -11.45 -15.87
C THR A 132 -33.55 -10.41 -16.88
N PRO A 133 -34.69 -10.64 -17.60
CA PRO A 133 -35.28 -9.65 -18.51
C PRO A 133 -35.65 -8.35 -17.78
N GLU A 134 -36.25 -8.48 -16.59
CA GLU A 134 -36.67 -7.35 -15.73
C GLU A 134 -35.45 -6.52 -15.29
N GLY A 135 -34.37 -7.19 -14.90
CA GLY A 135 -33.12 -6.53 -14.51
C GLY A 135 -32.52 -5.74 -15.66
N ARG A 136 -32.51 -6.29 -16.87
CA ARG A 136 -32.04 -5.58 -18.07
C ARG A 136 -32.89 -4.33 -18.34
N GLU A 137 -34.20 -4.39 -18.13
CA GLU A 137 -35.08 -3.23 -18.30
C GLU A 137 -34.79 -2.14 -17.25
N VAL A 138 -34.58 -2.51 -16.00
CA VAL A 138 -34.18 -1.58 -14.94
C VAL A 138 -32.87 -0.87 -15.28
N LEU A 139 -31.88 -1.57 -15.84
CA LEU A 139 -30.58 -0.98 -16.19
C LEU A 139 -30.61 -0.05 -17.41
N LYS A 140 -31.64 -0.10 -18.28
CA LYS A 140 -31.80 0.88 -19.37
C LYS A 140 -32.00 2.29 -18.86
N ASN A 141 -32.70 2.45 -17.74
CA ASN A 141 -33.06 3.75 -17.17
C ASN A 141 -32.41 4.02 -15.81
N GLY A 142 -31.67 3.05 -15.27
CA GLY A 142 -31.02 3.11 -13.98
C GLY A 142 -29.53 2.81 -14.03
N LYS A 143 -28.87 3.05 -12.90
CA LYS A 143 -27.46 2.68 -12.72
C LYS A 143 -27.23 2.07 -11.34
N VAL A 144 -26.32 1.11 -11.25
CA VAL A 144 -25.85 0.58 -9.97
C VAL A 144 -24.93 1.61 -9.32
N VAL A 145 -25.23 2.02 -8.10
CA VAL A 145 -24.41 2.92 -7.28
C VAL A 145 -24.00 2.22 -6.01
N ILE A 146 -22.71 2.08 -5.80
CA ILE A 146 -22.15 1.53 -4.55
C ILE A 146 -21.87 2.71 -3.61
N LYS A 147 -22.47 2.66 -2.42
CA LYS A 147 -22.30 3.72 -1.40
C LYS A 147 -20.84 3.74 -0.91
N ASP A 148 -20.36 4.92 -0.53
CA ASP A 148 -18.99 5.09 -0.05
C ASP A 148 -18.71 4.32 1.27
N SER A 149 -19.74 4.09 2.08
CA SER A 149 -19.64 3.24 3.27
C SER A 149 -19.24 1.78 2.97
N PHE A 150 -19.42 1.30 1.74
CA PHE A 150 -19.01 -0.04 1.33
C PHE A 150 -17.52 -0.32 1.58
N ARG A 151 -16.66 0.69 1.57
CA ARG A 151 -15.23 0.55 1.93
C ARG A 151 -15.01 -0.07 3.31
N PHE A 152 -15.88 0.19 4.27
CA PHE A 152 -15.77 -0.39 5.63
C PHE A 152 -16.12 -1.88 5.62
N GLU A 153 -17.14 -2.26 4.86
CA GLU A 153 -17.48 -3.67 4.67
C GLU A 153 -16.37 -4.41 3.94
N PHE A 154 -15.79 -3.79 2.93
CA PHE A 154 -14.61 -4.32 2.24
C PHE A 154 -13.43 -4.49 3.20
N MET A 155 -13.07 -3.45 3.97
CA MET A 155 -11.97 -3.51 4.94
C MET A 155 -12.21 -4.63 5.97
N ARG A 156 -13.46 -4.79 6.44
CA ARG A 156 -13.83 -5.86 7.37
C ARG A 156 -13.72 -7.25 6.72
N ALA A 157 -14.16 -7.40 5.49
CA ALA A 157 -14.15 -8.68 4.77
C ALA A 157 -12.73 -9.16 4.44
N VAL A 158 -11.82 -8.23 4.10
CA VAL A 158 -10.42 -8.57 3.72
C VAL A 158 -9.45 -8.48 4.89
N HIS A 159 -9.92 -8.08 6.09
CA HIS A 159 -9.08 -8.07 7.29
C HIS A 159 -8.57 -9.48 7.60
N GLY A 160 -7.27 -9.62 7.76
CA GLY A 160 -6.61 -10.92 7.97
C GLY A 160 -6.29 -11.71 6.69
N SER A 161 -6.85 -11.33 5.53
CA SER A 161 -6.68 -12.12 4.29
C SER A 161 -5.27 -12.08 3.70
N LEU A 162 -4.49 -11.03 3.96
CA LEU A 162 -3.12 -10.90 3.44
C LEU A 162 -2.07 -11.49 4.39
N THR A 163 -2.36 -11.57 5.68
CA THR A 163 -1.43 -12.08 6.70
C THR A 163 -0.86 -13.45 6.36
N PRO A 164 -1.66 -14.46 5.92
CA PRO A 164 -1.14 -15.78 5.57
C PRO A 164 -0.13 -15.78 4.41
N TYR A 165 -0.26 -14.82 3.47
CA TYR A 165 0.70 -14.68 2.38
C TYR A 165 1.98 -13.97 2.85
N PHE A 166 1.83 -12.87 3.58
CA PHE A 166 2.96 -12.06 4.05
C PHE A 166 3.84 -12.84 5.05
N SER A 167 3.24 -13.65 5.93
CA SER A 167 3.98 -14.46 6.92
C SER A 167 4.76 -15.62 6.30
N ARG A 168 4.46 -15.98 5.06
CA ARG A 168 5.13 -17.06 4.30
C ARG A 168 6.18 -16.54 3.33
N MET A 169 6.36 -15.24 3.22
CA MET A 169 7.34 -14.62 2.33
C MET A 169 8.67 -14.43 3.04
N ILE A 170 9.76 -14.46 2.28
CA ILE A 170 11.05 -13.94 2.73
C ILE A 170 10.94 -12.42 2.77
N TRP A 171 11.45 -11.82 3.84
CA TRP A 171 11.51 -10.37 4.02
C TRP A 171 12.92 -9.87 3.77
N GLU A 172 13.10 -9.05 2.76
CA GLU A 172 14.39 -8.46 2.41
C GLU A 172 14.39 -6.98 2.78
N ILE A 173 15.31 -6.58 3.67
CA ILE A 173 15.51 -5.17 4.02
C ILE A 173 16.61 -4.63 3.11
N VAL A 174 16.19 -3.75 2.22
CA VAL A 174 17.05 -3.15 1.21
C VAL A 174 17.37 -1.72 1.58
N GLU A 175 18.65 -1.38 1.53
CA GLU A 175 19.15 -0.03 1.73
C GLU A 175 19.42 0.64 0.38
N ALA A 176 19.02 1.89 0.23
CA ALA A 176 19.40 2.72 -0.92
C ALA A 176 20.89 3.11 -0.84
N VAL A 177 21.63 2.98 -1.95
CA VAL A 177 23.01 3.45 -2.02
C VAL A 177 23.09 4.95 -1.66
N PRO A 178 24.14 5.42 -0.94
CA PRO A 178 24.30 6.82 -0.61
C PRO A 178 24.17 7.75 -1.82
N GLY A 179 23.45 8.85 -1.66
CA GLY A 179 23.14 9.80 -2.74
C GLY A 179 21.83 9.52 -3.48
N THR A 180 21.16 8.40 -3.17
CA THR A 180 19.82 8.08 -3.67
C THR A 180 18.82 7.94 -2.52
N SER A 181 17.53 7.97 -2.84
CA SER A 181 16.49 7.68 -1.84
C SER A 181 15.24 7.07 -2.46
N PHE A 182 14.55 6.27 -1.66
CA PHE A 182 13.22 5.76 -2.00
C PHE A 182 12.16 6.85 -1.85
N ILE A 183 11.19 6.82 -2.76
CA ILE A 183 9.95 7.61 -2.65
C ILE A 183 8.83 6.75 -2.10
N THR A 184 7.73 7.41 -1.69
CA THR A 184 6.49 6.72 -1.37
C THR A 184 5.29 7.35 -2.07
N SER A 185 4.11 6.77 -1.90
CA SER A 185 2.91 7.18 -2.61
C SER A 185 1.65 7.09 -1.74
N ASP A 186 0.52 7.49 -2.32
CA ASP A 186 -0.82 7.29 -1.75
C ASP A 186 -1.27 5.82 -1.69
N SER A 187 -0.42 4.90 -2.18
CA SER A 187 -0.56 3.43 -2.07
C SER A 187 0.78 2.81 -1.67
N PRO A 188 1.26 3.03 -0.44
CA PRO A 188 2.64 2.72 -0.06
C PRO A 188 2.97 1.22 -0.02
N VAL A 189 1.99 0.35 0.24
CA VAL A 189 2.14 -1.10 0.11
C VAL A 189 1.64 -1.48 -1.27
N SER A 190 2.55 -1.82 -2.18
CA SER A 190 2.26 -2.12 -3.58
C SER A 190 2.63 -3.55 -3.93
N PHE A 191 1.89 -4.16 -4.86
CA PHE A 191 2.19 -5.49 -5.39
C PHE A 191 2.71 -5.34 -6.81
N TYR A 192 3.78 -6.07 -7.09
CA TYR A 192 4.41 -6.14 -8.41
C TYR A 192 4.64 -7.60 -8.81
N ASN A 193 4.43 -7.88 -10.08
CA ASN A 193 4.74 -9.17 -10.67
C ASN A 193 5.10 -8.91 -12.13
N VAL A 194 6.13 -9.57 -12.63
CA VAL A 194 6.71 -9.33 -13.96
C VAL A 194 5.73 -9.58 -15.10
N ASP A 195 4.74 -10.45 -14.91
CA ASP A 195 3.72 -10.79 -15.92
C ASP A 195 2.58 -9.76 -15.98
N PHE A 196 2.59 -8.74 -15.11
CA PHE A 196 1.56 -7.71 -15.06
C PHE A 196 2.16 -6.34 -15.37
N VAL A 197 1.61 -5.70 -16.39
CA VAL A 197 2.02 -4.33 -16.74
C VAL A 197 1.40 -3.33 -15.76
N PRO A 198 2.22 -2.53 -15.03
CA PRO A 198 1.68 -1.44 -14.22
C PRO A 198 0.81 -0.47 -15.04
N PRO A 199 -0.29 0.09 -14.48
CA PRO A 199 -0.66 0.09 -13.08
C PRO A 199 -1.46 -1.13 -12.61
N THR A 200 -1.57 -2.19 -13.41
CA THR A 200 -2.24 -3.42 -12.98
C THR A 200 -1.45 -4.07 -11.85
N GLU A 201 -2.10 -4.37 -10.75
CA GLU A 201 -1.51 -5.07 -9.61
C GLU A 201 -1.92 -6.54 -9.59
N PRO A 202 -0.96 -7.44 -9.34
CA PRO A 202 -1.22 -8.87 -9.18
C PRO A 202 -1.94 -9.17 -7.84
N GLY A 203 -2.42 -10.40 -7.68
CA GLY A 203 -2.83 -10.95 -6.39
C GLY A 203 -1.63 -11.39 -5.56
N ALA A 204 -1.74 -11.30 -4.23
CA ALA A 204 -0.69 -11.77 -3.32
C ALA A 204 -0.47 -13.31 -3.36
N ALA A 205 -1.44 -14.05 -3.91
CA ALA A 205 -1.39 -15.51 -4.04
C ALA A 205 -0.66 -16.00 -5.30
N LEU A 206 -0.12 -15.10 -6.12
CA LEU A 206 0.61 -15.47 -7.32
C LEU A 206 2.11 -15.67 -7.01
N TYR A 207 2.71 -16.69 -7.60
CA TYR A 207 4.06 -17.17 -7.34
C TYR A 207 5.13 -16.07 -7.44
N GLY A 208 5.10 -15.27 -8.48
CA GLY A 208 6.06 -14.19 -8.72
C GLY A 208 5.65 -12.83 -8.14
N THR A 209 4.69 -12.77 -7.20
CA THR A 209 4.29 -11.49 -6.64
C THR A 209 5.26 -11.02 -5.55
N PHE A 210 5.81 -9.84 -5.76
CA PHE A 210 6.56 -9.08 -4.77
C PHE A 210 5.65 -8.09 -4.05
N VAL A 211 5.81 -7.99 -2.73
CA VAL A 211 5.25 -6.90 -1.93
C VAL A 211 6.34 -5.87 -1.70
N LEU A 212 6.07 -4.64 -2.08
CA LEU A 212 7.01 -3.52 -2.03
C LEU A 212 6.48 -2.48 -1.04
N PHE A 213 7.27 -2.17 -0.02
CA PHE A 213 6.91 -1.18 0.99
C PHE A 213 8.12 -0.33 1.38
N PRO A 214 8.27 0.90 0.88
CA PRO A 214 9.28 1.82 1.37
C PRO A 214 9.04 2.10 2.87
N ILE A 215 9.97 1.70 3.74
CA ILE A 215 9.87 1.94 5.18
C ILE A 215 10.12 3.43 5.47
N ASN A 216 11.12 3.95 4.79
CA ASN A 216 11.48 5.37 4.78
C ASN A 216 12.32 5.68 3.51
N LYS A 217 12.86 6.88 3.39
CA LYS A 217 13.68 7.29 2.24
C LYS A 217 14.97 6.47 2.05
N ARG A 218 15.45 5.76 3.08
CA ARG A 218 16.67 4.97 3.05
C ARG A 218 16.42 3.47 2.90
N PHE A 219 15.31 2.97 3.45
CA PHE A 219 15.04 1.53 3.54
C PHE A 219 13.72 1.15 2.87
N LEU A 220 13.76 0.03 2.15
CA LEU A 220 12.63 -0.64 1.51
C LEU A 220 12.48 -2.06 2.08
N LEU A 221 11.27 -2.46 2.41
CA LEU A 221 10.92 -3.87 2.61
C LEU A 221 10.45 -4.45 1.29
N VAL A 222 11.12 -5.50 0.84
CA VAL A 222 10.72 -6.36 -0.28
C VAL A 222 10.34 -7.71 0.27
N MET A 223 9.14 -8.19 -0.05
CA MET A 223 8.69 -9.52 0.36
C MET A 223 8.40 -10.34 -0.88
N ARG A 224 8.89 -11.58 -0.91
CA ARG A 224 8.70 -12.50 -2.04
C ARG A 224 8.52 -13.94 -1.57
N HIS A 225 7.93 -14.75 -2.42
CA HIS A 225 7.79 -16.17 -2.13
C HIS A 225 9.17 -16.85 -2.04
N PRO A 226 9.43 -17.70 -1.01
CA PRO A 226 10.75 -18.32 -0.79
C PRO A 226 11.24 -19.17 -1.97
N GLN A 227 10.31 -19.82 -2.66
CA GLN A 227 10.62 -20.69 -3.80
C GLN A 227 10.61 -19.95 -5.16
N TYR A 228 10.40 -18.61 -5.13
CA TYR A 228 10.40 -17.85 -6.36
C TYR A 228 11.82 -17.77 -6.93
N GLU A 229 12.00 -18.39 -8.10
CA GLU A 229 13.17 -18.24 -8.96
C GLU A 229 12.71 -17.82 -10.35
N ALA A 230 13.27 -16.72 -10.85
CA ALA A 230 12.87 -16.18 -12.14
C ALA A 230 13.21 -17.19 -13.26
N GLY A 231 12.20 -17.53 -14.07
CA GLY A 231 12.32 -18.44 -15.22
C GLY A 231 12.03 -19.91 -14.94
N GLU A 232 11.79 -20.31 -13.68
CA GLU A 232 11.39 -21.69 -13.37
C GLU A 232 9.91 -21.95 -13.62
N ARG A 233 9.07 -20.93 -13.36
CA ARG A 233 7.61 -20.95 -13.57
C ARG A 233 7.16 -19.60 -14.10
N GLU A 234 5.94 -19.56 -14.67
CA GLU A 234 5.30 -18.28 -14.94
C GLU A 234 4.98 -17.58 -13.61
N ALA A 235 5.35 -16.32 -13.52
CA ALA A 235 5.16 -15.55 -12.29
C ALA A 235 3.67 -15.32 -11.95
N SER A 236 2.78 -15.46 -12.95
CA SER A 236 1.32 -15.37 -12.82
C SER A 236 0.64 -16.67 -12.35
N GLU A 237 1.39 -17.77 -12.22
CA GLU A 237 0.82 -18.99 -11.65
C GLU A 237 0.44 -18.80 -10.18
N ALA A 238 -0.64 -19.45 -9.77
CA ALA A 238 -1.02 -19.50 -8.36
C ALA A 238 0.02 -20.30 -7.56
N LEU A 239 0.25 -19.90 -6.31
CA LEU A 239 1.11 -20.63 -5.39
C LEU A 239 0.61 -22.08 -5.28
N PRO A 240 1.48 -23.08 -5.40
CA PRO A 240 1.11 -24.48 -5.20
C PRO A 240 0.48 -24.69 -3.81
N SER A 241 -0.57 -25.47 -3.75
CA SER A 241 -1.27 -25.78 -2.49
C SER A 241 -0.49 -26.73 -1.57
N ASP A 242 0.51 -27.41 -2.12
CA ASP A 242 1.34 -28.43 -1.49
C ASP A 242 2.70 -27.93 -0.99
N VAL A 243 2.94 -26.61 -1.09
CA VAL A 243 4.14 -26.02 -0.51
C VAL A 243 4.02 -26.03 1.00
N GLU A 244 4.67 -27.00 1.65
CA GLU A 244 4.92 -26.99 3.07
C GLU A 244 5.88 -25.84 3.39
N ILE A 245 5.33 -24.74 3.89
CA ILE A 245 6.13 -23.66 4.48
C ILE A 245 6.16 -23.96 5.98
N GLU A 246 7.34 -24.06 6.56
CA GLU A 246 7.47 -24.18 8.00
C GLU A 246 6.69 -23.04 8.65
N ASP A 247 5.62 -23.40 9.34
CA ASP A 247 4.79 -22.43 10.03
C ASP A 247 5.62 -21.79 11.16
N GLY A 248 5.77 -20.50 11.12
CA GLY A 248 6.19 -19.70 12.25
C GLY A 248 7.55 -19.00 12.17
N VAL A 249 8.40 -19.27 11.18
CA VAL A 249 9.69 -18.55 11.06
C VAL A 249 9.70 -17.72 9.78
N ILE A 250 9.61 -16.39 9.93
CA ILE A 250 9.82 -15.48 8.80
C ILE A 250 11.32 -15.31 8.61
N GLU A 251 11.81 -15.69 7.42
CA GLU A 251 13.18 -15.43 7.03
C GLU A 251 13.36 -13.94 6.74
N VAL A 252 14.26 -13.28 7.48
CA VAL A 252 14.62 -11.88 7.26
C VAL A 252 16.05 -11.79 6.75
N ARG A 253 16.24 -11.15 5.58
CA ARG A 253 17.53 -10.88 4.98
C ARG A 253 17.86 -9.39 5.08
N LYS A 254 19.06 -9.07 5.53
CA LYS A 254 19.59 -7.71 5.72
C LYS A 254 20.86 -7.50 4.90
N ASP A 255 21.41 -6.33 5.02
CA ASP A 255 22.69 -5.95 4.36
C ASP A 255 22.64 -5.99 2.84
N ILE A 256 21.45 -5.81 2.27
CA ILE A 256 21.21 -5.71 0.83
C ILE A 256 21.24 -4.23 0.48
N VAL A 257 22.20 -3.83 -0.34
CA VAL A 257 22.31 -2.46 -0.85
C VAL A 257 21.94 -2.43 -2.32
N TRP A 258 20.94 -1.64 -2.67
CA TRP A 258 20.59 -1.44 -4.07
C TRP A 258 21.38 -0.29 -4.68
N SER A 259 21.84 -0.53 -5.91
CA SER A 259 22.45 0.47 -6.79
C SER A 259 21.48 1.59 -7.13
N GLU A 260 21.99 2.71 -7.63
CA GLU A 260 21.19 3.83 -8.12
C GLU A 260 20.13 3.39 -9.13
N SER A 261 20.48 2.51 -10.07
CA SER A 261 19.55 2.01 -11.10
C SER A 261 18.42 1.17 -10.51
N GLU A 262 18.67 0.37 -9.48
CA GLU A 262 17.65 -0.42 -8.79
C GLU A 262 16.71 0.45 -7.97
N VAL A 263 17.24 1.45 -7.26
CA VAL A 263 16.45 2.45 -6.53
C VAL A 263 15.54 3.24 -7.50
N HIS A 264 16.09 3.67 -8.65
CA HIS A 264 15.32 4.37 -9.68
C HIS A 264 14.20 3.50 -10.25
N ARG A 265 14.47 2.22 -10.55
CA ARG A 265 13.46 1.27 -11.01
C ARG A 265 12.34 1.09 -9.97
N GLN A 266 12.69 0.97 -8.71
CA GLN A 266 11.72 0.89 -7.61
C GLN A 266 10.87 2.16 -7.50
N ASN A 267 11.49 3.32 -7.59
CA ASN A 267 10.79 4.60 -7.56
C ASN A 267 9.83 4.75 -8.75
N TRP A 268 10.26 4.29 -9.94
CA TRP A 268 9.39 4.23 -11.10
C TRP A 268 8.19 3.29 -10.87
N LEU A 269 8.40 2.09 -10.31
CA LEU A 269 7.30 1.19 -9.95
C LEU A 269 6.34 1.85 -8.96
N MET A 270 6.86 2.51 -7.93
CA MET A 270 6.04 3.24 -6.95
C MET A 270 5.19 4.33 -7.62
N PHE A 271 5.76 5.06 -8.59
CA PHE A 271 5.04 6.03 -9.40
C PHE A 271 3.93 5.37 -10.23
N GLN A 272 4.24 4.29 -10.96
CA GLN A 272 3.24 3.59 -11.78
C GLN A 272 2.09 3.03 -10.95
N LEU A 273 2.39 2.43 -9.80
CA LEU A 273 1.44 1.80 -8.91
C LEU A 273 0.69 2.78 -7.98
N SER A 274 1.10 4.06 -7.91
CA SER A 274 0.35 5.08 -7.18
C SER A 274 -0.98 5.42 -7.86
N GLN A 275 -1.97 5.85 -7.09
CA GLN A 275 -3.24 6.33 -7.65
C GLN A 275 -3.09 7.75 -8.20
N ASP A 276 -2.54 8.66 -7.40
CA ASP A 276 -2.38 10.08 -7.75
C ASP A 276 -1.10 10.69 -7.19
N LEU A 277 -0.81 10.50 -5.91
CA LEU A 277 0.25 11.22 -5.21
C LEU A 277 1.51 10.39 -5.04
N ILE A 278 2.65 10.98 -5.41
CA ILE A 278 3.96 10.51 -4.97
C ILE A 278 4.63 11.58 -4.11
N VAL A 279 5.45 11.14 -3.16
CA VAL A 279 6.20 12.02 -2.26
C VAL A 279 7.64 11.55 -2.09
N GLY A 280 8.54 12.48 -1.93
CA GLY A 280 9.96 12.24 -1.67
C GLY A 280 10.60 13.42 -0.94
N GLU A 281 11.85 13.24 -0.52
CA GLU A 281 12.61 14.26 0.18
C GLU A 281 13.03 15.43 -0.74
N SER A 282 13.24 15.18 -2.03
CA SER A 282 13.60 16.22 -2.98
C SER A 282 12.71 16.21 -4.23
N LYS A 283 12.68 17.34 -4.93
CA LYS A 283 11.93 17.48 -6.17
C LYS A 283 12.64 16.77 -7.31
N GLU A 284 13.97 16.79 -7.31
CA GLU A 284 14.83 16.20 -8.34
C GLU A 284 14.60 14.69 -8.47
N ILE A 285 14.50 13.98 -7.33
CA ILE A 285 14.21 12.53 -7.32
C ILE A 285 12.85 12.24 -7.96
N LEU A 286 11.84 13.06 -7.68
CA LEU A 286 10.51 12.88 -8.29
C LEU A 286 10.52 13.25 -9.78
N GLU A 287 11.26 14.31 -10.18
CA GLU A 287 11.39 14.72 -11.59
C GLU A 287 12.09 13.64 -12.43
N ASP A 288 13.12 12.99 -11.90
CA ASP A 288 13.81 11.88 -12.58
C ASP A 288 12.86 10.71 -12.87
N VAL A 289 12.03 10.34 -11.90
CA VAL A 289 11.02 9.28 -12.06
C VAL A 289 9.99 9.64 -13.15
N ILE A 290 9.53 10.88 -13.17
CA ILE A 290 8.52 11.37 -14.13
C ILE A 290 9.14 11.50 -15.53
N GLY A 291 10.35 12.05 -15.63
CA GLY A 291 11.05 12.26 -16.90
C GLY A 291 11.33 10.96 -17.65
N LYS A 292 11.75 9.91 -16.96
CA LYS A 292 11.96 8.57 -17.54
C LYS A 292 10.67 7.92 -18.03
N THR A 293 9.54 8.21 -17.38
CA THR A 293 8.23 7.72 -17.81
C THR A 293 7.82 8.34 -19.15
N LEU A 294 8.10 9.61 -19.35
CA LEU A 294 7.79 10.32 -20.61
C LEU A 294 8.72 9.88 -21.76
N ALA A 295 9.96 9.55 -21.47
CA ALA A 295 10.94 9.09 -22.47
C ALA A 295 10.75 7.64 -22.92
N GLY A 296 10.13 6.78 -22.11
CA GLY A 296 9.89 5.36 -22.41
C GLY A 296 8.65 5.09 -23.28
N HIS A 297 7.92 6.12 -23.68
CA HIS A 297 6.73 6.03 -24.55
C HIS A 297 6.97 6.63 -25.97
N THR A 298 8.23 6.92 -26.30
CA THR A 298 8.67 7.25 -27.68
C THR A 298 9.51 6.12 -28.23
#